data_15efdc6223baa6225946f94a5e2f4c9d
#
_entry.id   15efdc6223baa6225946f94a5e2f4c9d
#
_cell.length_a   1.000
_cell.length_b   1.000
_cell.length_c   1.000
_cell.angle_alpha   90.00
_cell.angle_beta   90.00
_cell.angle_gamma   90.00
#
_symmetry.space_group_name_H-M   'P 1'
#
loop_
_entity.id
_entity.type
_entity.pdbx_description
1 polymer ?
#
loop_
_entity_poly.entity_id
_entity_poly.type
_entity_poly.pdbx_seq_one_letter_code
_entity_poly.pdbx_strand_id
1 'polypeptide(L)'
;SKNRDGFFLHVEAGRIDHAHHAGNAKRALLDTIEFSKAIKRAYEMTDPKDTLIIVTADHSHVFTIAGYPHRGNDILGLVKEVPNMDGQPTAPSRDNLGLPYTTLGYQNGPGWRDAIATGQKRPDLTGVNTAATSFLQEAAIPMGSETHAGEDVAIFATGPKSYLVHGVMEQNWIYHVMKEAFGF
;
A
#
# COMPACT_ATOMS: atom_id res chain seq x y z
N SER A 1 -30.27 9.21 4.51
CA SER A 1 -30.98 8.34 3.57
C SER A 1 -32.44 8.75 3.47
N LYS A 2 -33.06 8.59 2.28
CA LYS A 2 -34.51 8.75 2.09
C LYS A 2 -35.27 7.43 2.39
N ASN A 3 -34.52 6.32 2.50
CA ASN A 3 -35.08 5.02 2.87
C ASN A 3 -35.07 4.86 4.40
N ARG A 4 -36.22 4.50 4.98
CA ARG A 4 -36.37 4.30 6.42
C ARG A 4 -35.71 2.99 6.90
N ASP A 5 -35.52 2.03 6.00
CA ASP A 5 -34.89 0.73 6.28
C ASP A 5 -33.35 0.81 6.21
N GLY A 6 -32.81 2.02 5.95
CA GLY A 6 -31.38 2.25 5.84
C GLY A 6 -30.84 2.16 4.41
N PHE A 7 -29.53 1.92 4.27
CA PHE A 7 -28.87 1.77 2.99
C PHE A 7 -27.62 0.88 3.13
N PHE A 8 -27.22 0.29 2.04
CA PHE A 8 -25.92 -0.30 1.84
C PHE A 8 -25.16 0.51 0.78
N LEU A 9 -23.93 0.89 1.07
CA LEU A 9 -23.06 1.60 0.15
C LEU A 9 -21.71 0.89 0.08
N HIS A 10 -21.34 0.44 -1.11
CA HIS A 10 -20.01 -0.07 -1.40
C HIS A 10 -19.23 1.00 -2.17
N VAL A 11 -18.01 1.29 -1.73
CA VAL A 11 -17.08 2.24 -2.35
C VAL A 11 -15.75 1.54 -2.56
N GLU A 12 -15.27 1.57 -3.78
CA GLU A 12 -13.99 0.97 -4.16
C GLU A 12 -12.97 2.03 -4.58
N ALA A 13 -11.76 1.91 -4.05
CA ALA A 13 -10.62 2.73 -4.46
C ALA A 13 -9.71 1.94 -5.44
N GLY A 14 -10.28 1.47 -6.54
CA GLY A 14 -9.64 0.55 -7.49
C GLY A 14 -8.37 1.05 -8.15
N ARG A 15 -8.03 2.36 -8.03
CA ARG A 15 -6.78 2.90 -8.57
C ARG A 15 -5.55 2.57 -7.74
N ILE A 16 -5.71 2.19 -6.47
CA ILE A 16 -4.61 1.71 -5.62
C ILE A 16 -4.03 0.43 -6.25
N ASP A 17 -4.89 -0.54 -6.52
CA ASP A 17 -4.56 -1.80 -7.18
C ASP A 17 -3.88 -1.57 -8.54
N HIS A 18 -4.51 -0.78 -9.43
CA HIS A 18 -3.95 -0.46 -10.73
C HIS A 18 -2.57 0.21 -10.66
N ALA A 19 -2.29 0.99 -9.63
CA ALA A 19 -0.98 1.61 -9.44
C ALA A 19 0.08 0.60 -9.01
N HIS A 20 -0.27 -0.38 -8.18
CA HIS A 20 0.61 -1.49 -7.81
C HIS A 20 0.91 -2.37 -9.03
N HIS A 21 -0.10 -2.77 -9.79
CA HIS A 21 0.10 -3.52 -11.04
C HIS A 21 1.03 -2.81 -12.04
N ALA A 22 1.00 -1.48 -12.06
CA ALA A 22 1.93 -0.67 -12.85
C ALA A 22 3.33 -0.54 -12.22
N GLY A 23 3.59 -1.10 -11.06
CA GLY A 23 4.86 -0.94 -10.33
C GLY A 23 5.11 0.48 -9.83
N ASN A 24 4.08 1.26 -9.57
CA ASN A 24 4.15 2.68 -9.28
C ASN A 24 3.71 3.01 -7.85
N ALA A 25 4.65 2.93 -6.92
CA ALA A 25 4.38 3.18 -5.49
C ALA A 25 3.84 4.58 -5.21
N LYS A 26 4.33 5.62 -5.91
CA LYS A 26 3.84 6.97 -5.68
C LYS A 26 2.35 7.10 -5.93
N ARG A 27 1.86 6.55 -7.05
CA ARG A 27 0.43 6.58 -7.36
C ARG A 27 -0.37 5.78 -6.35
N ALA A 28 0.09 4.58 -5.98
CA ALA A 28 -0.56 3.76 -4.96
C ALA A 28 -0.71 4.50 -3.64
N LEU A 29 0.36 5.15 -3.16
CA LEU A 29 0.34 5.93 -1.91
C LEU A 29 -0.60 7.14 -2.01
N LEU A 30 -0.60 7.88 -3.12
CA LEU A 30 -1.48 9.04 -3.29
C LEU A 30 -2.95 8.63 -3.34
N ASP A 31 -3.30 7.57 -4.08
CA ASP A 31 -4.67 7.07 -4.17
C ASP A 31 -5.15 6.51 -2.81
N THR A 32 -4.25 5.88 -2.02
CA THR A 32 -4.55 5.46 -0.64
C THR A 32 -4.83 6.66 0.28
N ILE A 33 -4.08 7.75 0.13
CA ILE A 33 -4.32 8.99 0.90
C ILE A 33 -5.69 9.59 0.54
N GLU A 34 -6.05 9.64 -0.73
CA GLU A 34 -7.37 10.13 -1.16
C GLU A 34 -8.50 9.22 -0.66
N PHE A 35 -8.31 7.90 -0.68
CA PHE A 35 -9.27 6.97 -0.09
C PHE A 35 -9.43 7.20 1.42
N SER A 36 -8.34 7.40 2.15
CA SER A 36 -8.38 7.74 3.58
C SER A 36 -9.18 9.02 3.85
N LYS A 37 -9.05 10.05 2.99
CA LYS A 37 -9.85 11.28 3.09
C LYS A 37 -11.34 11.01 2.84
N ALA A 38 -11.68 10.16 1.88
CA ALA A 38 -13.06 9.76 1.61
C ALA A 38 -13.68 9.01 2.79
N ILE A 39 -12.93 8.09 3.42
CA ILE A 39 -13.35 7.38 4.63
C ILE A 39 -13.58 8.37 5.78
N LYS A 40 -12.64 9.29 6.00
CA LYS A 40 -12.81 10.36 7.00
C LYS A 40 -14.10 11.14 6.75
N ARG A 41 -14.35 11.50 5.51
CA ARG A 41 -15.57 12.23 5.16
C ARG A 41 -16.85 11.42 5.43
N ALA A 42 -16.85 10.12 5.11
CA ALA A 42 -17.96 9.23 5.43
C ALA A 42 -18.21 9.17 6.95
N TYR A 43 -17.15 9.02 7.72
CA TYR A 43 -17.22 9.03 9.19
C TYR A 43 -17.80 10.32 9.76
N GLU A 44 -17.40 11.48 9.23
CA GLU A 44 -17.89 12.79 9.66
C GLU A 44 -19.36 13.06 9.27
N MET A 45 -19.87 12.38 8.23
CA MET A 45 -21.23 12.57 7.69
C MET A 45 -22.25 11.59 8.28
N THR A 46 -21.83 10.61 9.05
CA THR A 46 -22.68 9.53 9.57
C THR A 46 -22.71 9.55 11.10
N ASP A 47 -23.78 9.02 11.69
CA ASP A 47 -23.86 8.81 13.14
C ASP A 47 -23.28 7.42 13.48
N PRO A 48 -22.22 7.33 14.30
CA PRO A 48 -21.64 6.06 14.70
C PRO A 48 -22.56 5.19 15.56
N LYS A 49 -23.72 5.67 15.96
CA LYS A 49 -24.74 4.91 16.68
C LYS A 49 -25.63 4.10 15.75
N ASP A 50 -25.74 4.49 14.48
CA ASP A 50 -26.64 3.85 13.51
C ASP A 50 -25.94 3.38 12.23
N THR A 51 -24.72 3.82 11.98
CA THR A 51 -24.00 3.52 10.74
C THR A 51 -22.74 2.69 11.04
N LEU A 52 -22.70 1.48 10.51
CA LEU A 52 -21.49 0.65 10.47
C LEU A 52 -20.64 1.03 9.26
N ILE A 53 -19.37 1.34 9.51
CA ILE A 53 -18.36 1.54 8.47
C ILE A 53 -17.33 0.42 8.60
N ILE A 54 -17.08 -0.31 7.51
CA ILE A 54 -16.03 -1.32 7.40
C ILE A 54 -15.06 -0.87 6.30
N VAL A 55 -13.77 -0.96 6.55
CA VAL A 55 -12.70 -0.63 5.61
C VAL A 55 -11.72 -1.79 5.55
N THR A 56 -11.48 -2.30 4.36
CA THR A 56 -10.52 -3.39 4.13
C THR A 56 -9.98 -3.34 2.71
N ALA A 57 -9.07 -4.25 2.39
CA ALA A 57 -8.71 -4.60 1.02
C ALA A 57 -9.21 -6.02 0.73
N ASP A 58 -9.32 -6.39 -0.54
CA ASP A 58 -9.66 -7.73 -1.01
C ASP A 58 -8.44 -8.65 -1.06
N HIS A 59 -7.24 -8.09 -1.26
CA HIS A 59 -5.94 -8.77 -1.26
C HIS A 59 -4.81 -7.78 -1.02
N SER A 60 -3.59 -8.29 -0.86
CA SER A 60 -2.35 -7.53 -0.84
C SER A 60 -1.67 -7.53 -2.22
N HIS A 61 -0.55 -6.83 -2.33
CA HIS A 61 0.35 -6.83 -3.48
C HIS A 61 1.76 -7.22 -3.07
N VAL A 62 2.59 -7.65 -4.02
CA VAL A 62 4.01 -7.97 -3.75
C VAL A 62 4.86 -6.71 -3.56
N PHE A 63 4.31 -5.75 -2.85
CA PHE A 63 4.89 -4.46 -2.51
C PHE A 63 5.76 -4.57 -1.26
N THR A 64 7.00 -4.07 -1.34
CA THR A 64 7.98 -4.25 -0.28
C THR A 64 8.50 -2.92 0.25
N ILE A 65 8.80 -2.91 1.56
CA ILE A 65 9.53 -1.84 2.22
C ILE A 65 10.86 -2.44 2.66
N ALA A 66 11.96 -1.92 2.13
CA ALA A 66 13.30 -2.48 2.32
C ALA A 66 14.25 -1.51 3.04
N GLY A 67 15.33 -2.07 3.61
CA GLY A 67 16.36 -1.34 4.33
C GLY A 67 15.95 -0.93 5.75
N TYR A 68 16.85 -0.20 6.41
CA TYR A 68 16.63 0.44 7.69
C TYR A 68 16.93 1.93 7.59
N PRO A 69 16.16 2.70 6.82
CA PRO A 69 16.39 4.12 6.67
C PRO A 69 16.21 4.84 8.01
N HIS A 70 16.91 5.96 8.20
CA HIS A 70 16.72 6.79 9.37
C HIS A 70 15.27 7.32 9.45
N ARG A 71 14.83 7.65 10.64
CA ARG A 71 13.50 8.23 10.85
C ARG A 71 13.38 9.57 10.09
N GLY A 72 12.33 9.68 9.27
CA GLY A 72 12.10 10.85 8.41
C GLY A 72 12.74 10.74 7.02
N ASN A 73 13.32 9.59 6.67
CA ASN A 73 13.69 9.31 5.28
C ASN A 73 12.48 9.42 4.37
N ASP A 74 12.64 10.04 3.20
CA ASP A 74 11.56 10.09 2.22
C ASP A 74 11.18 8.68 1.79
N ILE A 75 9.91 8.32 1.95
CA ILE A 75 9.40 6.97 1.63
C ILE A 75 9.58 6.63 0.14
N LEU A 76 9.55 7.60 -0.75
CA LEU A 76 9.80 7.44 -2.17
C LEU A 76 11.28 7.63 -2.54
N GLY A 77 12.11 7.94 -1.54
CA GLY A 77 13.52 8.24 -1.74
C GLY A 77 14.42 7.01 -1.72
N LEU A 78 15.71 7.29 -1.89
CA LEU A 78 16.76 6.31 -1.67
C LEU A 78 16.92 6.04 -0.17
N VAL A 79 17.25 4.81 0.17
CA VAL A 79 17.53 4.42 1.56
C VAL A 79 18.78 5.15 2.06
N LYS A 80 18.66 5.78 3.24
CA LYS A 80 19.77 6.38 3.98
C LYS A 80 19.77 5.80 5.38
N GLU A 81 20.58 4.80 5.59
CA GLU A 81 20.74 4.16 6.89
C GLU A 81 21.64 5.00 7.80
N VAL A 82 21.40 4.94 9.10
CA VAL A 82 22.25 5.54 10.09
C VAL A 82 23.52 4.68 10.23
N PRO A 83 24.70 5.21 9.94
CA PRO A 83 25.93 4.40 9.93
C PRO A 83 26.34 3.91 11.33
N ASN A 84 25.84 4.57 12.38
CA ASN A 84 25.98 4.18 13.77
C ASN A 84 24.83 4.77 14.59
N MET A 85 24.69 4.38 15.84
CA MET A 85 23.55 4.77 16.70
C MET A 85 23.38 6.29 16.89
N ASP A 86 24.40 7.08 16.65
CA ASP A 86 24.46 8.53 16.94
C ASP A 86 24.61 9.40 15.69
N GLY A 87 24.82 8.79 14.52
CA GLY A 87 25.09 9.50 13.28
C GLY A 87 23.85 9.88 12.48
N GLN A 88 23.92 11.04 11.80
CA GLN A 88 22.97 11.37 10.75
C GLN A 88 23.48 10.82 9.41
N PRO A 89 22.60 10.22 8.58
CA PRO A 89 23.01 9.71 7.28
C PRO A 89 23.41 10.87 6.36
N THR A 90 24.57 10.77 5.73
CA THR A 90 25.11 11.81 4.83
C THR A 90 24.95 11.44 3.36
N ALA A 91 24.79 10.16 3.06
CA ALA A 91 24.68 9.63 1.70
C ALA A 91 23.71 8.46 1.62
N PRO A 92 23.18 8.12 0.44
CA PRO A 92 22.40 6.90 0.23
C PRO A 92 23.23 5.65 0.53
N SER A 93 22.58 4.67 1.17
CA SER A 93 23.11 3.31 1.34
C SER A 93 23.27 2.63 -0.02
N ARG A 94 24.23 1.71 -0.11
CA ARG A 94 24.59 1.06 -1.36
C ARG A 94 24.52 -0.46 -1.22
N ASP A 95 24.10 -1.13 -2.29
CA ASP A 95 24.14 -2.58 -2.40
C ASP A 95 25.57 -3.11 -2.65
N ASN A 96 25.69 -4.41 -2.81
CA ASN A 96 26.99 -5.07 -3.09
C ASN A 96 27.59 -4.71 -4.46
N LEU A 97 26.83 -4.05 -5.34
CA LEU A 97 27.33 -3.52 -6.62
C LEU A 97 27.78 -2.05 -6.47
N GLY A 98 27.64 -1.47 -5.29
CA GLY A 98 27.96 -0.06 -5.02
C GLY A 98 26.85 0.89 -5.50
N LEU A 99 25.64 0.42 -5.75
CA LEU A 99 24.53 1.20 -6.29
C LEU A 99 23.50 1.54 -5.22
N PRO A 100 22.93 2.76 -5.22
CA PRO A 100 21.87 3.12 -4.30
C PRO A 100 20.56 2.41 -4.67
N TYR A 101 19.66 2.26 -3.70
CA TYR A 101 18.36 1.61 -3.88
C TYR A 101 17.24 2.37 -3.15
N THR A 102 15.99 2.18 -3.58
CA THR A 102 14.82 2.83 -2.99
C THR A 102 14.30 2.07 -1.77
N THR A 103 13.65 2.79 -0.86
CA THR A 103 12.94 2.18 0.28
C THR A 103 11.81 1.26 -0.18
N LEU A 104 11.07 1.66 -1.22
CA LEU A 104 9.96 0.90 -1.79
C LEU A 104 10.39 0.14 -3.03
N GLY A 105 9.90 -1.08 -3.17
CA GLY A 105 10.13 -1.94 -4.31
C GLY A 105 9.00 -2.96 -4.47
N TYR A 106 9.15 -3.83 -5.45
CA TYR A 106 8.23 -4.94 -5.72
C TYR A 106 9.00 -6.24 -5.90
N GLN A 107 8.40 -7.35 -5.52
CA GLN A 107 9.03 -8.65 -5.80
C GLN A 107 8.99 -8.99 -7.31
N ASN A 108 7.92 -8.60 -8.01
CA ASN A 108 7.81 -8.75 -9.46
C ASN A 108 7.17 -7.51 -10.07
N GLY A 109 7.22 -7.38 -11.39
CA GLY A 109 6.51 -6.33 -12.09
C GLY A 109 7.31 -5.61 -13.17
N PRO A 110 6.73 -4.55 -13.76
CA PRO A 110 7.33 -3.85 -14.92
C PRO A 110 8.55 -2.99 -14.56
N GLY A 111 8.82 -2.78 -13.28
CA GLY A 111 10.02 -2.05 -12.81
C GLY A 111 11.29 -2.88 -12.81
N TRP A 112 11.23 -4.15 -13.22
CA TRP A 112 12.42 -4.97 -13.36
C TRP A 112 13.41 -4.36 -14.34
N ARG A 113 14.68 -4.67 -14.15
CA ARG A 113 15.77 -4.26 -15.05
C ARG A 113 16.52 -5.50 -15.46
N ASP A 114 16.60 -5.72 -16.76
CA ASP A 114 17.26 -6.88 -17.32
C ASP A 114 18.80 -6.71 -17.28
N ALA A 115 19.34 -6.92 -16.10
CA ALA A 115 20.78 -6.90 -15.90
C ALA A 115 21.47 -8.16 -16.43
N ILE A 116 20.75 -9.27 -16.57
CA ILE A 116 21.31 -10.55 -16.98
C ILE A 116 21.29 -10.68 -18.51
N ALA A 117 20.17 -10.39 -19.16
CA ALA A 117 20.05 -10.54 -20.61
C ALA A 117 20.85 -9.48 -21.39
N THR A 118 21.03 -8.30 -20.84
CA THR A 118 21.80 -7.22 -21.48
C THR A 118 23.25 -7.12 -21.02
N GLY A 119 23.65 -7.93 -20.04
CA GLY A 119 24.97 -7.81 -19.39
C GLY A 119 25.16 -6.50 -18.59
N GLN A 120 24.10 -5.72 -18.45
CA GLN A 120 24.13 -4.47 -17.67
C GLN A 120 23.91 -4.76 -16.20
N LYS A 121 24.60 -4.00 -15.36
CA LYS A 121 24.34 -3.98 -13.92
C LYS A 121 22.96 -3.34 -13.65
N ARG A 122 22.44 -3.59 -12.45
CA ARG A 122 21.30 -2.86 -11.90
C ARG A 122 21.48 -1.34 -12.18
N PRO A 123 20.42 -0.56 -12.50
CA PRO A 123 20.56 0.85 -12.82
C PRO A 123 21.12 1.65 -11.63
N ASP A 124 22.00 2.60 -11.91
CA ASP A 124 22.43 3.57 -10.91
C ASP A 124 21.35 4.63 -10.72
N LEU A 125 20.77 4.69 -9.54
CA LEU A 125 19.75 5.65 -9.18
C LEU A 125 20.32 6.99 -8.65
N THR A 126 21.63 7.18 -8.70
CA THR A 126 22.26 8.44 -8.29
C THR A 126 21.71 9.59 -9.14
N GLY A 127 21.11 10.59 -8.47
CA GLY A 127 20.49 11.75 -9.15
C GLY A 127 19.16 11.48 -9.86
N VAL A 128 18.65 10.27 -9.80
CA VAL A 128 17.32 9.94 -10.35
C VAL A 128 16.23 10.45 -9.41
N ASN A 129 15.21 11.12 -9.95
CA ASN A 129 14.03 11.52 -9.18
C ASN A 129 13.10 10.30 -8.96
N THR A 130 13.35 9.55 -7.91
CA THR A 130 12.55 8.37 -7.54
C THR A 130 11.13 8.71 -7.07
N ALA A 131 10.87 9.98 -6.77
CA ALA A 131 9.54 10.49 -6.44
C ALA A 131 8.77 11.03 -7.67
N ALA A 132 9.28 10.88 -8.88
CA ALA A 132 8.51 11.24 -10.09
C ALA A 132 7.29 10.33 -10.26
N THR A 133 6.20 10.87 -10.81
CA THR A 133 4.98 10.07 -11.09
C THR A 133 5.17 9.01 -12.17
N SER A 134 6.22 9.14 -12.98
CA SER A 134 6.61 8.17 -14.00
C SER A 134 7.64 7.14 -13.52
N PHE A 135 8.16 7.29 -12.30
CA PHE A 135 9.14 6.34 -11.76
C PHE A 135 8.44 5.02 -11.41
N LEU A 136 8.99 3.92 -11.92
CA LEU A 136 8.59 2.58 -11.52
C LEU A 136 9.62 2.04 -10.53
N GLN A 137 9.14 1.55 -9.38
CA GLN A 137 9.99 0.94 -8.39
C GLN A 137 10.64 -0.32 -8.94
N GLU A 138 11.85 -0.59 -8.50
CA GLU A 138 12.58 -1.79 -8.91
C GLU A 138 11.81 -3.06 -8.52
N ALA A 139 11.81 -4.04 -9.43
CA ALA A 139 11.23 -5.35 -9.22
C ALA A 139 12.28 -6.44 -9.45
N ALA A 140 12.22 -7.52 -8.66
CA ALA A 140 13.19 -8.59 -8.76
C ALA A 140 12.88 -9.57 -9.90
N ILE A 141 11.61 -9.87 -10.15
CA ILE A 141 11.15 -10.81 -11.17
C ILE A 141 10.57 -10.04 -12.35
N PRO A 142 11.05 -10.28 -13.59
CA PRO A 142 10.54 -9.62 -14.79
C PRO A 142 9.11 -10.05 -15.11
N MET A 143 8.18 -9.09 -15.04
CA MET A 143 6.79 -9.29 -15.46
C MET A 143 6.23 -8.00 -16.08
N GLY A 144 5.28 -8.14 -17.00
CA GLY A 144 4.62 -6.99 -17.62
C GLY A 144 3.64 -6.26 -16.70
N SER A 145 3.21 -6.92 -15.63
CA SER A 145 2.35 -6.40 -14.57
C SER A 145 2.80 -6.99 -13.25
N GLU A 146 2.73 -6.22 -12.19
CA GLU A 146 2.92 -6.72 -10.84
C GLU A 146 1.73 -7.62 -10.45
N THR A 147 1.91 -8.49 -9.47
CA THR A 147 0.90 -9.46 -9.03
C THR A 147 0.38 -9.17 -7.63
N HIS A 148 -0.83 -9.66 -7.35
CA HIS A 148 -1.32 -9.77 -5.98
C HIS A 148 -0.42 -10.64 -5.12
N ALA A 149 -0.56 -10.53 -3.81
CA ALA A 149 0.17 -11.34 -2.84
C ALA A 149 -0.80 -12.04 -1.86
N GLY A 150 -0.28 -12.95 -1.08
CA GLY A 150 -1.06 -13.84 -0.22
C GLY A 150 -1.04 -13.48 1.27
N GLU A 151 -0.55 -12.30 1.64
CA GLU A 151 -0.53 -11.84 3.02
C GLU A 151 -1.94 -11.45 3.48
N ASP A 152 -2.19 -11.60 4.77
CA ASP A 152 -3.38 -11.06 5.40
C ASP A 152 -3.49 -9.55 5.19
N VAL A 153 -4.69 -9.07 4.96
CA VAL A 153 -4.97 -7.64 4.84
C VAL A 153 -5.69 -7.11 6.06
N ALA A 154 -5.41 -5.88 6.44
CA ALA A 154 -6.04 -5.26 7.59
C ALA A 154 -7.52 -4.95 7.32
N ILE A 155 -8.35 -5.15 8.36
CA ILE A 155 -9.74 -4.72 8.37
C ILE A 155 -9.99 -3.81 9.56
N PHE A 156 -10.71 -2.73 9.34
CA PHE A 156 -11.11 -1.76 10.35
C PHE A 156 -12.62 -1.61 10.35
N ALA A 157 -13.22 -1.45 11.52
CA ALA A 157 -14.64 -1.22 11.62
C ALA A 157 -14.98 -0.24 12.75
N THR A 158 -16.04 0.53 12.56
CA THR A 158 -16.63 1.40 13.59
C THR A 158 -18.14 1.45 13.42
N GLY A 159 -18.88 1.69 14.51
CA GLY A 159 -20.34 1.71 14.53
C GLY A 159 -20.96 0.43 15.08
N PRO A 160 -22.28 0.21 14.86
CA PRO A 160 -23.00 -0.94 15.37
C PRO A 160 -22.36 -2.26 14.90
N LYS A 161 -22.21 -3.22 15.83
CA LYS A 161 -21.63 -4.55 15.56
C LYS A 161 -20.14 -4.55 15.13
N SER A 162 -19.45 -3.42 15.14
CA SER A 162 -18.02 -3.35 14.79
C SER A 162 -17.13 -4.24 15.67
N TYR A 163 -17.55 -4.55 16.89
CA TYR A 163 -16.86 -5.48 17.78
C TYR A 163 -16.75 -6.92 17.26
N LEU A 164 -17.53 -7.28 16.25
CA LEU A 164 -17.43 -8.58 15.58
C LEU A 164 -16.25 -8.66 14.60
N VAL A 165 -15.60 -7.52 14.32
CA VAL A 165 -14.40 -7.44 13.50
C VAL A 165 -13.19 -7.45 14.43
N HIS A 166 -12.58 -8.64 14.62
CA HIS A 166 -11.41 -8.82 15.47
C HIS A 166 -10.65 -10.11 15.10
N GLY A 167 -9.37 -10.17 15.43
CA GLY A 167 -8.52 -11.33 15.16
C GLY A 167 -8.27 -11.55 13.67
N VAL A 168 -7.99 -12.78 13.26
CA VAL A 168 -7.82 -13.21 11.87
C VAL A 168 -9.02 -14.05 11.47
N MET A 169 -9.66 -13.70 10.37
CA MET A 169 -10.90 -14.31 9.91
C MET A 169 -10.89 -14.47 8.40
N GLU A 170 -11.64 -15.45 7.91
CA GLU A 170 -11.91 -15.62 6.49
C GLU A 170 -12.68 -14.41 5.93
N GLN A 171 -12.41 -14.05 4.69
CA GLN A 171 -13.00 -12.90 4.01
C GLN A 171 -14.53 -12.87 4.06
N ASN A 172 -15.18 -14.03 3.96
CA ASN A 172 -16.64 -14.16 4.00
C ASN A 172 -17.27 -13.75 5.35
N TRP A 173 -16.46 -13.62 6.42
CA TRP A 173 -16.95 -13.13 7.71
C TRP A 173 -17.53 -11.72 7.62
N ILE A 174 -17.04 -10.91 6.71
CA ILE A 174 -17.55 -9.54 6.45
C ILE A 174 -19.04 -9.57 6.13
N TYR A 175 -19.48 -10.53 5.33
CA TYR A 175 -20.91 -10.71 5.04
C TYR A 175 -21.73 -10.97 6.30
N HIS A 176 -21.24 -11.84 7.20
CA HIS A 176 -21.95 -12.17 8.44
C HIS A 176 -22.04 -10.98 9.38
N VAL A 177 -20.98 -10.17 9.47
CA VAL A 177 -20.99 -8.90 10.24
C VAL A 177 -22.04 -7.93 9.69
N MET A 178 -22.07 -7.74 8.38
CA MET A 178 -23.04 -6.86 7.74
C MET A 178 -24.48 -7.37 7.93
N LYS A 179 -24.71 -8.66 7.76
CA LYS A 179 -26.01 -9.31 7.99
C LYS A 179 -26.51 -9.09 9.41
N GLU A 180 -25.65 -9.33 10.40
CA GLU A 180 -25.96 -9.10 11.81
C GLU A 180 -26.25 -7.62 12.13
N ALA A 181 -25.53 -6.71 11.48
CA ALA A 181 -25.75 -5.26 11.65
C ALA A 181 -27.08 -4.80 11.11
N PHE A 182 -27.59 -5.42 10.04
CA PHE A 182 -28.93 -5.17 9.50
C PHE A 182 -30.06 -5.86 10.29
N GLY A 183 -29.73 -6.80 11.17
CA GLY A 183 -30.71 -7.54 11.96
C GLY A 183 -31.45 -8.65 11.19
N PHE A 184 -30.81 -9.28 10.19
CA PHE A 184 -31.37 -10.37 9.38
C PHE A 184 -31.04 -11.75 9.96
#